data_19b48f856d477db51e4e184d3c562d08
#
_entry.id   19b48f856d477db51e4e184d3c562d08
#
_cell.length_a   1.000
_cell.length_b   1.000
_cell.length_c   1.000
_cell.angle_alpha   90.00
_cell.angle_beta   90.00
_cell.angle_gamma   90.00
#
_symmetry.space_group_name_H-M   'P 1'
#
loop_
_entity.id
_entity.type
_entity.pdbx_description
1 polymer ?
#
loop_
_entity_poly.entity_id
_entity_poly.type
_entity_poly.pdbx_seq_one_letter_code
_entity_poly.pdbx_strand_id
1 'polypeptide(L)'
;ACYNGLFGIRPTHGCLSSEHMVPLAPRFDTPGWLCRDAATLERVGAQLFGETPVKSEPVDLLWATTLFDLLPDELRPVIASIKQQLAACEASVKEWDFDPARLSELNNTFRTLQGREVARTHSVWVSQHLDAFAPDIAERFQWACQLTEEAEALAEEMSQQWKSEIISKLEAAFLVIPTTPDLAPLRSASDADLADFRMKLLGLTALAGLAGLPQVHLPLVNVGGVPFGFSIIGKPGSDMQLLALARLFSDVIGKEKSDEAK
;
A
#
# COMPACT_ATOMS: atom_id res chain seq x y z
N ALA A 1 -5.27 -3.77 6.70
CA ALA A 1 -4.68 -3.06 7.84
C ALA A 1 -5.50 -1.80 8.16
N CYS A 2 -5.59 -0.81 7.27
CA CYS A 2 -6.16 0.51 7.50
C CYS A 2 -7.55 0.46 8.15
N TYR A 3 -8.52 -0.18 7.53
CA TYR A 3 -9.91 -0.24 8.00
C TYR A 3 -10.13 -0.98 9.32
N ASN A 4 -9.13 -1.73 9.77
CA ASN A 4 -9.18 -2.47 11.04
C ASN A 4 -8.28 -1.84 12.12
N GLY A 5 -7.69 -0.68 11.87
CA GLY A 5 -6.81 -0.01 12.81
C GLY A 5 -5.55 -0.83 13.15
N LEU A 6 -5.02 -1.58 12.19
CA LEU A 6 -3.84 -2.43 12.38
C LEU A 6 -2.63 -1.88 11.64
N PHE A 7 -1.47 -1.96 12.25
CA PHE A 7 -0.21 -1.84 11.54
C PHE A 7 -0.06 -3.00 10.56
N GLY A 8 0.49 -2.75 9.38
CA GLY A 8 0.68 -3.80 8.41
C GLY A 8 1.83 -3.50 7.48
N ILE A 9 2.49 -4.54 7.01
CA ILE A 9 3.56 -4.42 6.02
C ILE A 9 3.30 -5.33 4.83
N ARG A 10 3.52 -4.79 3.65
CA ARG A 10 3.86 -5.49 2.43
C ARG A 10 5.37 -5.41 2.31
N PRO A 11 6.12 -6.49 2.45
CA PRO A 11 7.58 -6.44 2.30
C PRO A 11 8.01 -6.31 0.84
N THR A 12 9.29 -6.06 0.63
CA THR A 12 9.95 -6.14 -0.68
C THR A 12 9.59 -7.46 -1.36
N HIS A 13 9.12 -7.40 -2.60
CA HIS A 13 8.74 -8.58 -3.34
C HIS A 13 9.93 -9.54 -3.47
N GLY A 14 9.70 -10.82 -3.16
CA GLY A 14 10.70 -11.88 -3.23
C GLY A 14 11.69 -11.95 -2.07
N CYS A 15 11.64 -11.04 -1.07
CA CYS A 15 12.52 -11.12 0.11
C CYS A 15 12.10 -12.22 1.10
N LEU A 16 10.83 -12.60 1.10
CA LEU A 16 10.32 -13.76 1.85
C LEU A 16 9.87 -14.85 0.88
N SER A 17 10.09 -16.11 1.26
CA SER A 17 9.64 -17.25 0.45
C SER A 17 8.12 -17.27 0.34
N SER A 18 7.61 -17.45 -0.88
CA SER A 18 6.21 -17.74 -1.17
C SER A 18 5.94 -19.24 -1.36
N GLU A 19 6.89 -20.09 -1.03
CA GLU A 19 6.73 -21.53 -1.10
C GLU A 19 5.55 -21.99 -0.22
N HIS A 20 4.74 -22.89 -0.74
CA HIS A 20 3.49 -23.37 -0.12
C HIS A 20 2.34 -22.34 -0.02
N MET A 21 2.49 -21.14 -0.55
CA MET A 21 1.36 -20.24 -0.75
C MET A 21 0.56 -20.65 -1.99
N VAL A 22 -0.75 -20.58 -1.92
CA VAL A 22 -1.59 -20.66 -3.13
C VAL A 22 -1.40 -19.38 -3.92
N PRO A 23 -0.84 -19.43 -5.15
CA PRO A 23 -0.57 -18.23 -5.90
C PRO A 23 -1.88 -17.59 -6.43
N LEU A 24 -1.93 -16.28 -6.47
CA LEU A 24 -2.91 -15.53 -7.25
C LEU A 24 -2.26 -14.94 -8.50
N ALA A 25 -1.20 -14.19 -8.30
CA ALA A 25 -0.39 -13.57 -9.34
C ALA A 25 1.07 -13.51 -8.84
N PRO A 26 1.90 -14.52 -9.13
CA PRO A 26 3.25 -14.68 -8.56
C PRO A 26 4.13 -13.44 -8.62
N ARG A 27 3.97 -12.64 -9.66
CA ARG A 27 4.66 -11.36 -9.84
C ARG A 27 4.38 -10.35 -8.73
N PHE A 28 3.22 -10.43 -8.08
CA PHE A 28 2.76 -9.49 -7.07
C PHE A 28 2.56 -10.13 -5.70
N ASP A 29 2.48 -11.45 -5.65
CA ASP A 29 2.28 -12.16 -4.41
C ASP A 29 3.47 -11.98 -3.48
N THR A 30 3.18 -11.63 -2.23
CA THR A 30 4.20 -11.50 -1.18
C THR A 30 3.58 -11.77 0.19
N PRO A 31 4.24 -12.57 1.06
CA PRO A 31 3.82 -12.74 2.44
C PRO A 31 3.92 -11.41 3.18
N GLY A 32 2.82 -10.96 3.76
CA GLY A 32 2.78 -9.78 4.62
C GLY A 32 2.15 -10.12 5.97
N TRP A 33 2.25 -9.23 6.95
CA TRP A 33 1.64 -9.46 8.25
C TRP A 33 1.01 -8.20 8.83
N LEU A 34 0.10 -8.40 9.76
CA LEU A 34 -0.65 -7.35 10.44
C LEU A 34 -0.50 -7.52 11.95
N CYS A 35 -0.28 -6.41 12.67
CA CYS A 35 -0.15 -6.40 14.12
C CYS A 35 -0.94 -5.23 14.73
N ARG A 36 -1.26 -5.35 16.04
CA ARG A 36 -1.95 -4.28 16.77
C ARG A 36 -1.05 -3.10 17.11
N ASP A 37 0.25 -3.33 17.17
CA ASP A 37 1.25 -2.31 17.50
C ASP A 37 2.51 -2.45 16.63
N ALA A 38 3.23 -1.34 16.49
CA ALA A 38 4.41 -1.26 15.67
C ALA A 38 5.59 -2.09 16.23
N ALA A 39 5.70 -2.20 17.55
CA ALA A 39 6.76 -2.98 18.18
C ALA A 39 6.63 -4.47 17.88
N THR A 40 5.40 -5.00 17.91
CA THR A 40 5.12 -6.38 17.51
C THR A 40 5.35 -6.58 16.01
N LEU A 41 4.93 -5.60 15.17
CA LEU A 41 5.17 -5.65 13.73
C LEU A 41 6.68 -5.77 13.41
N GLU A 42 7.51 -4.94 14.08
CA GLU A 42 8.97 -4.95 13.94
C GLU A 42 9.59 -6.28 14.43
N ARG A 43 9.17 -6.78 15.58
CA ARG A 43 9.68 -8.06 16.13
C ARG A 43 9.39 -9.23 15.20
N VAL A 44 8.20 -9.28 14.60
CA VAL A 44 7.86 -10.32 13.62
C VAL A 44 8.77 -10.18 12.40
N GLY A 45 8.98 -8.95 11.88
CA GLY A 45 9.90 -8.70 10.77
C GLY A 45 11.32 -9.16 11.06
N ALA A 46 11.85 -8.83 12.25
CA ALA A 46 13.19 -9.25 12.67
C ALA A 46 13.36 -10.78 12.64
N GLN A 47 12.33 -11.54 13.05
CA GLN A 47 12.35 -12.99 12.98
C GLN A 47 12.26 -13.52 11.55
N LEU A 48 11.40 -12.95 10.72
CA LEU A 48 11.19 -13.39 9.34
C LEU A 48 12.40 -13.12 8.45
N PHE A 49 13.07 -11.97 8.65
CA PHE A 49 14.26 -11.60 7.88
C PHE A 49 15.56 -12.16 8.48
N GLY A 50 15.54 -12.69 9.71
CA GLY A 50 16.74 -13.12 10.43
C GLY A 50 17.66 -11.96 10.80
N GLU A 51 17.10 -10.75 10.97
CA GLU A 51 17.81 -9.51 11.25
C GLU A 51 17.48 -9.01 12.67
N THR A 52 18.38 -8.17 13.20
CA THR A 52 18.08 -7.45 14.44
C THR A 52 17.35 -6.12 14.13
N PRO A 53 16.45 -5.65 15.03
CA PRO A 53 15.85 -4.35 14.90
C PRO A 53 16.91 -3.26 14.74
N VAL A 54 16.73 -2.40 13.75
CA VAL A 54 17.64 -1.28 13.48
C VAL A 54 17.18 -0.04 14.24
N LYS A 55 18.14 0.83 14.61
CA LYS A 55 17.80 2.15 15.12
C LYS A 55 17.29 2.99 13.95
N SER A 56 16.19 3.69 14.14
CA SER A 56 15.76 4.70 13.19
C SER A 56 16.74 5.88 13.27
N GLU A 57 17.30 6.25 12.12
CA GLU A 57 18.09 7.47 11.94
C GLU A 57 17.21 8.56 11.34
N PRO A 58 17.60 9.85 11.44
CA PRO A 58 16.92 10.92 10.72
C PRO A 58 16.79 10.60 9.24
N VAL A 59 15.59 10.76 8.69
CA VAL A 59 15.28 10.38 7.30
C VAL A 59 14.65 11.54 6.55
N ASP A 60 14.86 11.57 5.26
CA ASP A 60 14.08 12.39 4.34
C ASP A 60 12.77 11.69 4.00
N LEU A 61 11.66 12.42 4.11
CA LEU A 61 10.33 11.98 3.73
C LEU A 61 9.85 12.79 2.53
N LEU A 62 9.39 12.11 1.49
CA LEU A 62 8.67 12.71 0.38
C LEU A 62 7.17 12.63 0.67
N TRP A 63 6.55 13.75 0.94
CA TRP A 63 5.12 13.86 1.19
C TRP A 63 4.38 14.03 -0.14
N ALA A 64 3.58 13.06 -0.52
CA ALA A 64 2.81 13.10 -1.77
C ALA A 64 1.59 14.01 -1.63
N THR A 65 1.81 15.33 -1.66
CA THR A 65 0.80 16.36 -1.40
C THR A 65 -0.45 16.16 -2.24
N THR A 66 -0.29 16.03 -3.53
CA THR A 66 -1.41 15.87 -4.48
C THR A 66 -2.22 14.60 -4.24
N LEU A 67 -1.62 13.53 -3.69
CA LEU A 67 -2.37 12.33 -3.31
C LEU A 67 -3.19 12.54 -2.03
N PHE A 68 -2.66 13.30 -1.07
CA PHE A 68 -3.41 13.68 0.13
C PHE A 68 -4.53 14.68 -0.18
N ASP A 69 -4.37 15.52 -1.20
CA ASP A 69 -5.40 16.46 -1.67
C ASP A 69 -6.60 15.77 -2.34
N LEU A 70 -6.45 14.50 -2.75
CA LEU A 70 -7.57 13.69 -3.25
C LEU A 70 -8.51 13.19 -2.15
N LEU A 71 -8.10 13.28 -0.89
CA LEU A 71 -8.90 12.84 0.25
C LEU A 71 -10.02 13.84 0.54
N PRO A 72 -11.14 13.39 1.16
CA PRO A 72 -12.22 14.28 1.57
C PRO A 72 -11.75 15.44 2.46
N ASP A 73 -12.39 16.60 2.29
CA ASP A 73 -12.03 17.82 3.02
C ASP A 73 -12.10 17.66 4.55
N GLU A 74 -12.97 16.78 5.04
CA GLU A 74 -13.13 16.45 6.46
C GLU A 74 -11.86 15.83 7.07
N LEU A 75 -11.00 15.22 6.24
CA LEU A 75 -9.74 14.63 6.69
C LEU A 75 -8.57 15.63 6.69
N ARG A 76 -8.71 16.81 6.10
CA ARG A 76 -7.63 17.81 6.00
C ARG A 76 -7.01 18.19 7.35
N PRO A 77 -7.78 18.44 8.43
CA PRO A 77 -7.17 18.76 9.74
C PRO A 77 -6.30 17.62 10.27
N VAL A 78 -6.75 16.40 10.09
CA VAL A 78 -6.03 15.19 10.50
C VAL A 78 -4.75 15.00 9.70
N ILE A 79 -4.81 15.21 8.38
CA ILE A 79 -3.67 15.12 7.47
C ILE A 79 -2.61 16.16 7.84
N ALA A 80 -3.02 17.40 8.11
CA ALA A 80 -2.13 18.48 8.53
C ALA A 80 -1.44 18.15 9.87
N SER A 81 -2.18 17.59 10.83
CA SER A 81 -1.64 17.12 12.11
C SER A 81 -0.62 16.01 11.92
N ILE A 82 -0.90 14.99 11.10
CA ILE A 82 0.05 13.91 10.77
C ILE A 82 1.35 14.51 10.22
N LYS A 83 1.24 15.40 9.23
CA LYS A 83 2.42 16.03 8.60
C LYS A 83 3.28 16.80 9.60
N GLN A 84 2.63 17.58 10.49
CA GLN A 84 3.31 18.31 11.54
C GLN A 84 4.03 17.38 12.53
N GLN A 85 3.39 16.30 12.93
CA GLN A 85 3.95 15.30 13.85
C GLN A 85 5.14 14.56 13.23
N LEU A 86 5.08 14.21 11.94
CA LEU A 86 6.22 13.63 11.23
C LEU A 86 7.41 14.58 11.18
N ALA A 87 7.17 15.87 10.95
CA ALA A 87 8.24 16.88 10.97
C ALA A 87 8.86 17.04 12.39
N ALA A 88 8.07 16.85 13.45
CA ALA A 88 8.57 16.88 14.82
C ALA A 88 9.43 15.65 15.20
N CYS A 89 9.40 14.57 14.42
CA CYS A 89 10.24 13.38 14.63
C CYS A 89 11.65 13.49 14.03
N GLU A 90 12.19 14.69 13.87
CA GLU A 90 13.50 14.95 13.23
C GLU A 90 13.56 14.47 11.76
N ALA A 91 12.42 14.25 11.14
CA ALA A 91 12.33 13.93 9.73
C ALA A 91 12.30 15.20 8.86
N SER A 92 13.09 15.21 7.78
CA SER A 92 12.99 16.26 6.77
C SER A 92 11.83 15.94 5.82
N VAL A 93 10.73 16.67 5.93
CA VAL A 93 9.53 16.45 5.09
C VAL A 93 9.58 17.38 3.89
N LYS A 94 9.77 16.80 2.70
CA LYS A 94 9.78 17.50 1.41
C LYS A 94 8.51 17.19 0.64
N GLU A 95 7.95 18.21 -0.04
CA GLU A 95 6.80 18.00 -0.92
C GLU A 95 7.19 17.21 -2.15
N TRP A 96 6.32 16.29 -2.55
CA TRP A 96 6.40 15.62 -3.84
C TRP A 96 5.08 15.78 -4.59
N ASP A 97 5.19 16.49 -5.70
CA ASP A 97 4.09 16.67 -6.65
C ASP A 97 3.99 15.43 -7.53
N PHE A 98 2.98 14.61 -7.25
CA PHE A 98 2.63 13.45 -8.07
C PHE A 98 1.42 13.83 -8.93
N ASP A 99 1.47 13.58 -10.23
CA ASP A 99 0.31 13.79 -11.09
C ASP A 99 -0.79 12.76 -10.76
N PRO A 100 -1.92 13.15 -10.15
CA PRO A 100 -2.98 12.23 -9.77
C PRO A 100 -3.61 11.49 -10.96
N ALA A 101 -3.54 12.03 -12.18
CA ALA A 101 -4.04 11.36 -13.38
C ALA A 101 -3.31 10.04 -13.65
N ARG A 102 -2.05 9.94 -13.23
CA ARG A 102 -1.25 8.71 -13.33
C ARG A 102 -1.76 7.57 -12.45
N LEU A 103 -2.55 7.82 -11.42
CA LEU A 103 -3.13 6.74 -10.60
C LEU A 103 -4.01 5.81 -11.44
N SER A 104 -4.78 6.35 -12.38
CA SER A 104 -5.58 5.53 -13.29
C SER A 104 -4.71 4.69 -14.23
N GLU A 105 -3.65 5.27 -14.76
CA GLU A 105 -2.67 4.58 -15.61
C GLU A 105 -1.99 3.43 -14.84
N LEU A 106 -1.44 3.71 -13.65
CA LEU A 106 -0.79 2.70 -12.81
C LEU A 106 -1.76 1.60 -12.37
N ASN A 107 -3.00 1.96 -12.05
CA ASN A 107 -4.04 0.99 -11.75
C ASN A 107 -4.33 0.07 -12.95
N ASN A 108 -4.49 0.62 -14.14
CA ASN A 108 -4.73 -0.16 -15.35
C ASN A 108 -3.54 -1.06 -15.66
N THR A 109 -2.32 -0.55 -15.55
CA THR A 109 -1.08 -1.32 -15.69
C THR A 109 -1.04 -2.50 -14.70
N PHE A 110 -1.28 -2.22 -13.41
CA PHE A 110 -1.31 -3.25 -12.38
C PHE A 110 -2.38 -4.32 -12.67
N ARG A 111 -3.60 -3.90 -12.99
CA ARG A 111 -4.70 -4.83 -13.28
C ARG A 111 -4.44 -5.70 -14.50
N THR A 112 -3.86 -5.13 -15.56
CA THR A 112 -3.49 -5.88 -16.77
C THR A 112 -2.46 -6.95 -16.47
N LEU A 113 -1.36 -6.58 -15.82
CA LEU A 113 -0.30 -7.52 -15.45
C LEU A 113 -0.80 -8.59 -14.47
N GLN A 114 -1.55 -8.19 -13.45
CA GLN A 114 -2.16 -9.14 -12.50
C GLN A 114 -3.14 -10.07 -13.20
N GLY A 115 -4.00 -9.55 -14.08
CA GLY A 115 -4.97 -10.35 -14.83
C GLY A 115 -4.28 -11.40 -15.71
N ARG A 116 -3.19 -11.04 -16.40
CA ARG A 116 -2.40 -11.99 -17.20
C ARG A 116 -1.77 -13.09 -16.35
N GLU A 117 -1.24 -12.75 -15.17
CA GLU A 117 -0.72 -13.74 -14.21
C GLU A 117 -1.83 -14.68 -13.71
N VAL A 118 -2.98 -14.11 -13.33
CA VAL A 118 -4.17 -14.88 -12.90
C VAL A 118 -4.65 -15.83 -14.00
N ALA A 119 -4.72 -15.36 -15.24
CA ALA A 119 -5.10 -16.20 -16.38
C ALA A 119 -4.11 -17.37 -16.58
N ARG A 120 -2.81 -17.12 -16.52
CA ARG A 120 -1.79 -18.18 -16.64
C ARG A 120 -1.89 -19.20 -15.51
N THR A 121 -2.14 -18.75 -14.29
CA THR A 121 -2.13 -19.60 -13.11
C THR A 121 -3.42 -20.41 -12.96
N HIS A 122 -4.58 -19.81 -13.32
CA HIS A 122 -5.87 -20.34 -12.89
C HIS A 122 -6.85 -20.64 -14.04
N SER A 123 -6.61 -20.24 -15.30
CA SER A 123 -7.61 -20.32 -16.38
C SER A 123 -8.18 -21.72 -16.58
N VAL A 124 -7.36 -22.76 -16.50
CA VAL A 124 -7.82 -24.15 -16.70
C VAL A 124 -8.81 -24.56 -15.61
N TRP A 125 -8.50 -24.29 -14.35
CA TRP A 125 -9.36 -24.64 -13.22
C TRP A 125 -10.63 -23.76 -13.20
N VAL A 126 -10.48 -22.44 -13.39
CA VAL A 126 -11.58 -21.49 -13.38
C VAL A 126 -12.59 -21.79 -14.48
N SER A 127 -12.16 -22.14 -15.69
CA SER A 127 -13.07 -22.46 -16.81
C SER A 127 -14.01 -23.64 -16.50
N GLN A 128 -13.61 -24.54 -15.62
CA GLN A 128 -14.39 -25.71 -15.19
C GLN A 128 -15.27 -25.43 -13.97
N HIS A 129 -15.12 -24.29 -13.29
CA HIS A 129 -15.75 -24.01 -12.00
C HIS A 129 -16.31 -22.58 -11.92
N LEU A 130 -16.64 -21.96 -13.04
CA LEU A 130 -17.15 -20.57 -13.07
C LEU A 130 -18.42 -20.36 -12.25
N ASP A 131 -19.26 -21.38 -12.16
CA ASP A 131 -20.50 -21.42 -11.40
C ASP A 131 -20.29 -21.42 -9.88
N ALA A 132 -19.09 -21.77 -9.41
CA ALA A 132 -18.73 -21.73 -7.98
C ALA A 132 -18.39 -20.33 -7.47
N PHE A 133 -18.23 -19.35 -8.36
CA PHE A 133 -17.88 -17.99 -8.01
C PHE A 133 -19.10 -17.06 -7.94
N ALA A 134 -19.01 -16.04 -7.07
CA ALA A 134 -19.93 -14.91 -7.15
C ALA A 134 -19.80 -14.22 -8.53
N PRO A 135 -20.89 -13.67 -9.09
CA PRO A 135 -20.90 -13.14 -10.45
C PRO A 135 -19.78 -12.12 -10.73
N ASP A 136 -19.53 -11.20 -9.80
CA ASP A 136 -18.49 -10.17 -9.92
C ASP A 136 -17.06 -10.75 -9.94
N ILE A 137 -16.86 -11.90 -9.32
CA ILE A 137 -15.57 -12.61 -9.33
C ILE A 137 -15.41 -13.39 -10.62
N ALA A 138 -16.48 -14.09 -11.08
CA ALA A 138 -16.47 -14.80 -12.35
C ALA A 138 -16.17 -13.84 -13.53
N GLU A 139 -16.79 -12.66 -13.57
CA GLU A 139 -16.54 -11.63 -14.58
C GLU A 139 -15.08 -11.19 -14.61
N ARG A 140 -14.43 -11.02 -13.44
CA ARG A 140 -13.01 -10.66 -13.37
C ARG A 140 -12.10 -11.73 -13.93
N PHE A 141 -12.39 -13.01 -13.67
CA PHE A 141 -11.62 -14.10 -14.27
C PHE A 141 -11.81 -14.17 -15.78
N GLN A 142 -13.06 -14.00 -16.25
CA GLN A 142 -13.36 -13.96 -17.69
C GLN A 142 -12.63 -12.80 -18.37
N TRP A 143 -12.68 -11.61 -17.78
CA TRP A 143 -11.93 -10.46 -18.26
C TRP A 143 -10.41 -10.73 -18.32
N ALA A 144 -9.85 -11.33 -17.27
CA ALA A 144 -8.42 -11.66 -17.22
C ALA A 144 -7.99 -12.60 -18.36
N CYS A 145 -8.84 -13.56 -18.69
CA CYS A 145 -8.61 -14.50 -19.81
C CYS A 145 -8.71 -13.86 -21.20
N GLN A 146 -9.33 -12.67 -21.31
CA GLN A 146 -9.47 -11.94 -22.58
C GLN A 146 -8.29 -10.96 -22.83
N LEU A 147 -7.44 -10.74 -21.85
CA LEU A 147 -6.29 -9.85 -22.00
C LEU A 147 -5.29 -10.40 -23.03
N THR A 148 -4.86 -9.53 -23.95
CA THR A 148 -3.95 -9.91 -25.05
C THR A 148 -2.48 -9.78 -24.63
N GLU A 149 -1.59 -10.38 -25.44
CA GLU A 149 -0.14 -10.26 -25.26
C GLU A 149 0.35 -8.84 -25.55
N GLU A 150 -0.30 -8.14 -26.47
CA GLU A 150 0.01 -6.74 -26.79
C GLU A 150 -0.32 -5.81 -25.61
N ALA A 151 -1.48 -6.02 -24.97
CA ALA A 151 -1.86 -5.28 -23.77
C ALA A 151 -0.89 -5.53 -22.61
N GLU A 152 -0.43 -6.78 -22.46
CA GLU A 152 0.57 -7.14 -21.46
C GLU A 152 1.92 -6.49 -21.74
N ALA A 153 2.40 -6.52 -22.99
CA ALA A 153 3.68 -5.93 -23.39
C ALA A 153 3.71 -4.42 -23.10
N LEU A 154 2.61 -3.72 -23.43
CA LEU A 154 2.48 -2.30 -23.13
C LEU A 154 2.48 -2.04 -21.62
N ALA A 155 1.72 -2.82 -20.85
CA ALA A 155 1.68 -2.70 -19.40
C ALA A 155 3.04 -3.02 -18.75
N GLU A 156 3.81 -3.94 -19.33
CA GLU A 156 5.17 -4.25 -18.89
C GLU A 156 6.10 -3.04 -19.06
N GLU A 157 6.07 -2.40 -20.22
CA GLU A 157 6.87 -1.21 -20.49
C GLU A 157 6.55 -0.09 -19.48
N MET A 158 5.27 0.19 -19.25
CA MET A 158 4.82 1.19 -18.29
C MET A 158 5.23 0.84 -16.85
N SER A 159 5.15 -0.44 -16.47
CA SER A 159 5.60 -0.92 -15.17
C SER A 159 7.10 -0.71 -14.96
N GLN A 160 7.92 -0.97 -15.98
CA GLN A 160 9.37 -0.76 -15.90
C GLN A 160 9.74 0.72 -15.82
N GLN A 161 9.06 1.58 -16.58
CA GLN A 161 9.24 3.03 -16.51
C GLN A 161 8.90 3.55 -15.10
N TRP A 162 7.75 3.15 -14.56
CA TRP A 162 7.35 3.50 -13.20
C TRP A 162 8.36 3.01 -12.16
N LYS A 163 8.76 1.75 -12.25
CA LYS A 163 9.74 1.16 -11.32
C LYS A 163 11.06 1.93 -11.31
N SER A 164 11.58 2.29 -12.48
CA SER A 164 12.81 3.06 -12.60
C SER A 164 12.68 4.45 -11.98
N GLU A 165 11.56 5.14 -12.28
CA GLU A 165 11.28 6.49 -11.76
C GLU A 165 11.17 6.49 -10.24
N ILE A 166 10.33 5.61 -9.66
CA ILE A 166 10.07 5.61 -8.24
C ILE A 166 11.29 5.19 -7.42
N ILE A 167 12.05 4.18 -7.87
CA ILE A 167 13.27 3.75 -7.19
C ILE A 167 14.29 4.88 -7.14
N SER A 168 14.48 5.61 -8.22
CA SER A 168 15.39 6.77 -8.26
C SER A 168 15.03 7.82 -7.20
N LYS A 169 13.74 8.05 -6.94
CA LYS A 169 13.30 8.98 -5.89
C LYS A 169 13.51 8.44 -4.46
N LEU A 170 13.41 7.12 -4.31
CA LEU A 170 13.54 6.45 -3.01
C LEU A 170 14.99 6.13 -2.60
N GLU A 171 15.99 6.46 -3.41
CA GLU A 171 17.41 6.24 -3.04
C GLU A 171 17.82 6.99 -1.77
N ALA A 172 17.30 8.18 -1.56
CA ALA A 172 17.63 9.05 -0.44
C ALA A 172 16.46 9.39 0.47
N ALA A 173 15.26 8.88 0.22
CA ALA A 173 14.07 9.26 0.96
C ALA A 173 13.03 8.13 1.01
N PHE A 174 12.08 8.26 1.95
CA PHE A 174 10.89 7.41 2.00
C PHE A 174 9.67 8.20 1.52
N LEU A 175 8.78 7.55 0.79
CA LEU A 175 7.56 8.16 0.27
C LEU A 175 6.40 7.98 1.26
N VAL A 176 5.73 9.06 1.61
CA VAL A 176 4.53 9.07 2.45
C VAL A 176 3.30 9.33 1.59
N ILE A 177 2.33 8.41 1.64
CA ILE A 177 1.09 8.45 0.87
C ILE A 177 -0.12 8.16 1.76
N PRO A 178 -1.34 8.59 1.38
CA PRO A 178 -2.55 8.03 1.98
C PRO A 178 -2.63 6.53 1.65
N THR A 179 -3.01 5.70 2.63
CA THR A 179 -3.17 4.26 2.38
C THR A 179 -4.45 3.96 1.62
N THR A 180 -5.50 4.74 1.89
CA THR A 180 -6.85 4.57 1.35
C THR A 180 -7.38 5.91 0.89
N PRO A 181 -8.29 5.94 -0.10
CA PRO A 181 -8.83 7.19 -0.64
C PRO A 181 -9.82 7.88 0.31
N ASP A 182 -10.27 7.20 1.34
CA ASP A 182 -11.22 7.68 2.35
C ASP A 182 -11.23 6.74 3.56
N LEU A 183 -12.08 7.02 4.54
CA LEU A 183 -12.45 6.10 5.61
C LEU A 183 -13.06 4.81 5.03
N ALA A 184 -13.25 3.80 5.87
CA ALA A 184 -13.91 2.57 5.45
C ALA A 184 -15.31 2.88 4.87
N PRO A 185 -15.65 2.35 3.67
CA PRO A 185 -16.93 2.61 3.05
C PRO A 185 -18.09 2.08 3.92
N LEU A 186 -19.21 2.78 3.89
CA LEU A 186 -20.41 2.35 4.61
C LEU A 186 -20.95 1.05 4.00
N ARG A 187 -21.55 0.20 4.84
CA ARG A 187 -22.23 -1.03 4.36
C ARG A 187 -23.41 -0.74 3.45
N SER A 188 -23.96 0.47 3.50
CA SER A 188 -25.04 0.97 2.66
C SER A 188 -24.56 1.69 1.40
N ALA A 189 -23.25 1.76 1.15
CA ALA A 189 -22.72 2.39 -0.06
C ALA A 189 -23.25 1.67 -1.31
N SER A 190 -23.52 2.43 -2.36
CA SER A 190 -23.96 1.88 -3.65
C SER A 190 -22.84 1.11 -4.35
N ASP A 191 -23.20 0.22 -5.27
CA ASP A 191 -22.21 -0.52 -6.08
C ASP A 191 -21.34 0.44 -6.90
N ALA A 192 -21.89 1.56 -7.35
CA ALA A 192 -21.14 2.59 -8.09
C ALA A 192 -20.12 3.28 -7.20
N ASP A 193 -20.49 3.68 -5.97
CA ASP A 193 -19.57 4.28 -5.00
C ASP A 193 -18.46 3.31 -4.61
N LEU A 194 -18.79 2.04 -4.41
CA LEU A 194 -17.82 0.99 -4.11
C LEU A 194 -16.86 0.73 -5.28
N ALA A 195 -17.34 0.84 -6.52
CA ALA A 195 -16.49 0.70 -7.71
C ALA A 195 -15.51 1.87 -7.83
N ASP A 196 -15.96 3.12 -7.68
CA ASP A 196 -15.10 4.30 -7.67
C ASP A 196 -14.06 4.24 -6.54
N PHE A 197 -14.52 3.90 -5.34
CA PHE A 197 -13.64 3.70 -4.18
C PHE A 197 -12.54 2.68 -4.45
N ARG A 198 -12.89 1.52 -5.03
CA ARG A 198 -11.93 0.46 -5.40
C ARG A 198 -10.93 0.92 -6.44
N MET A 199 -11.36 1.71 -7.43
CA MET A 199 -10.45 2.24 -8.45
C MET A 199 -9.38 3.15 -7.84
N LYS A 200 -9.79 4.07 -6.97
CA LYS A 200 -8.89 4.96 -6.24
C LYS A 200 -7.95 4.19 -5.32
N LEU A 201 -8.48 3.23 -4.56
CA LEU A 201 -7.69 2.38 -3.66
C LEU A 201 -6.62 1.58 -4.40
N LEU A 202 -6.99 0.96 -5.52
CA LEU A 202 -6.06 0.20 -6.34
C LEU A 202 -4.98 1.09 -6.95
N GLY A 203 -5.30 2.32 -7.36
CA GLY A 203 -4.31 3.29 -7.81
C GLY A 203 -3.25 3.59 -6.74
N LEU A 204 -3.67 3.86 -5.51
CA LEU A 204 -2.76 4.10 -4.38
C LEU A 204 -1.88 2.88 -4.06
N THR A 205 -2.46 1.68 -4.06
CA THR A 205 -1.72 0.45 -3.74
C THR A 205 -0.84 -0.05 -4.90
N ALA A 206 -1.15 0.33 -6.13
CA ALA A 206 -0.34 0.01 -7.31
C ALA A 206 1.04 0.68 -7.27
N LEU A 207 1.18 1.82 -6.59
CA LEU A 207 2.46 2.55 -6.48
C LEU A 207 3.60 1.65 -5.98
N ALA A 208 3.38 0.94 -4.89
CA ALA A 208 4.37 -0.01 -4.36
C ALA A 208 4.31 -1.36 -5.09
N GLY A 209 3.11 -1.82 -5.44
CA GLY A 209 2.89 -3.14 -6.03
C GLY A 209 3.62 -3.34 -7.35
N LEU A 210 3.51 -2.38 -8.30
CA LEU A 210 4.15 -2.45 -9.61
C LEU A 210 5.67 -2.48 -9.54
N ALA A 211 6.25 -1.78 -8.59
CA ALA A 211 7.71 -1.71 -8.44
C ALA A 211 8.28 -2.76 -7.47
N GLY A 212 7.43 -3.58 -6.86
CA GLY A 212 7.83 -4.60 -5.87
C GLY A 212 8.41 -4.01 -4.59
N LEU A 213 7.96 -2.82 -4.19
CA LEU A 213 8.51 -2.05 -3.07
C LEU A 213 7.90 -2.47 -1.74
N PRO A 214 8.66 -2.36 -0.65
CA PRO A 214 8.11 -2.50 0.69
C PRO A 214 7.25 -1.29 1.06
N GLN A 215 6.12 -1.56 1.72
CA GLN A 215 5.17 -0.55 2.19
C GLN A 215 4.67 -0.93 3.58
N VAL A 216 4.79 0.00 4.52
CA VAL A 216 4.22 -0.14 5.87
C VAL A 216 3.04 0.81 6.05
N HIS A 217 1.94 0.32 6.62
CA HIS A 217 0.78 1.12 7.01
C HIS A 217 0.80 1.42 8.51
N LEU A 218 0.51 2.68 8.86
CA LEU A 218 0.44 3.19 10.23
C LEU A 218 -0.99 3.72 10.51
N PRO A 219 -1.77 3.04 11.39
CA PRO A 219 -3.15 3.42 11.73
C PRO A 219 -3.17 4.43 12.89
N LEU A 220 -2.46 5.54 12.76
CA LEU A 220 -2.17 6.44 13.88
C LEU A 220 -3.30 7.41 14.22
N VAL A 221 -4.41 7.37 13.50
CA VAL A 221 -5.51 8.33 13.67
C VAL A 221 -6.84 7.62 13.78
N ASN A 222 -7.77 8.28 14.50
CA ASN A 222 -9.15 7.86 14.62
C ASN A 222 -10.03 9.07 14.28
N VAL A 223 -10.92 8.93 13.33
CA VAL A 223 -11.83 9.99 12.88
C VAL A 223 -13.26 9.55 13.17
N GLY A 224 -13.88 10.14 14.17
CA GLY A 224 -15.25 9.77 14.56
C GLY A 224 -15.43 8.30 14.95
N GLY A 225 -14.41 7.66 15.52
CA GLY A 225 -14.43 6.23 15.87
C GLY A 225 -13.93 5.30 14.77
N VAL A 226 -13.64 5.83 13.57
CA VAL A 226 -13.17 5.03 12.43
C VAL A 226 -11.65 5.15 12.29
N PRO A 227 -10.91 4.03 12.20
CA PRO A 227 -9.47 4.07 11.99
C PRO A 227 -9.11 4.71 10.64
N PHE A 228 -8.07 5.54 10.67
CA PHE A 228 -7.46 6.12 9.49
C PHE A 228 -5.94 6.16 9.67
N GLY A 229 -5.20 6.25 8.55
CA GLY A 229 -3.76 6.33 8.61
C GLY A 229 -3.12 6.55 7.25
N PHE A 230 -1.81 6.46 7.23
CA PHE A 230 -0.99 6.66 6.05
C PHE A 230 -0.02 5.50 5.86
N SER A 231 0.59 5.44 4.70
CA SER A 231 1.64 4.46 4.40
C SER A 231 2.96 5.12 4.10
N ILE A 232 4.03 4.41 4.43
CA ILE A 232 5.40 4.75 4.05
C ILE A 232 5.91 3.67 3.11
N ILE A 233 6.48 4.09 1.98
CA ILE A 233 7.09 3.24 0.98
C ILE A 233 8.59 3.50 0.96
N GLY A 234 9.39 2.45 0.93
CA GLY A 234 10.84 2.53 0.82
C GLY A 234 11.38 1.85 -0.43
N LYS A 235 12.67 1.99 -0.67
CA LYS A 235 13.35 1.27 -1.74
C LYS A 235 13.43 -0.24 -1.44
N PRO A 236 13.67 -1.09 -2.46
CA PRO A 236 13.83 -2.52 -2.22
C PRO A 236 14.89 -2.81 -1.14
N GLY A 237 14.56 -3.70 -0.19
CA GLY A 237 15.46 -4.09 0.91
C GLY A 237 15.48 -3.12 2.10
N SER A 238 14.64 -2.08 2.10
CA SER A 238 14.53 -1.17 3.26
C SER A 238 13.48 -1.60 4.30
N ASP A 239 13.09 -2.87 4.30
CA ASP A 239 12.01 -3.43 5.10
C ASP A 239 12.20 -3.16 6.60
N MET A 240 13.37 -3.48 7.14
CA MET A 240 13.66 -3.26 8.56
C MET A 240 13.73 -1.78 8.93
N GLN A 241 14.18 -0.91 8.00
CA GLN A 241 14.14 0.54 8.22
C GLN A 241 12.70 1.07 8.27
N LEU A 242 11.82 0.58 7.38
CA LEU A 242 10.39 0.93 7.43
C LEU A 242 9.72 0.49 8.73
N LEU A 243 10.06 -0.69 9.24
CA LEU A 243 9.54 -1.19 10.52
C LEU A 243 10.02 -0.32 11.69
N ALA A 244 11.28 0.08 11.68
CA ALA A 244 11.84 0.98 12.69
C ALA A 244 11.19 2.38 12.63
N LEU A 245 10.95 2.92 11.43
CA LEU A 245 10.22 4.19 11.23
C LEU A 245 8.77 4.09 11.73
N ALA A 246 8.09 2.98 11.43
CA ALA A 246 6.72 2.77 11.93
C ALA A 246 6.67 2.77 13.46
N ARG A 247 7.67 2.18 14.12
CA ARG A 247 7.79 2.20 15.58
C ARG A 247 8.07 3.61 16.10
N LEU A 248 9.06 4.32 15.54
CA LEU A 248 9.39 5.69 15.93
C LEU A 248 8.16 6.60 15.85
N PHE A 249 7.46 6.61 14.72
CA PHE A 249 6.29 7.46 14.52
C PHE A 249 5.12 7.04 15.43
N SER A 250 4.93 5.74 15.70
CA SER A 250 3.93 5.26 16.64
C SER A 250 4.22 5.75 18.06
N ASP A 251 5.48 5.75 18.49
CA ASP A 251 5.89 6.16 19.84
C ASP A 251 5.71 7.68 20.04
N VAL A 252 5.93 8.50 19.01
CA VAL A 252 5.77 9.95 19.08
C VAL A 252 4.30 10.34 18.98
N ILE A 253 3.61 9.91 17.93
CA ILE A 253 2.22 10.28 17.65
C ILE A 253 1.26 9.66 18.69
N GLY A 254 1.58 8.47 19.22
CA GLY A 254 0.79 7.80 20.24
C GLY A 254 0.84 8.44 21.62
N LYS A 255 1.95 9.11 21.97
CA LYS A 255 2.11 9.79 23.27
C LYS A 255 1.25 11.05 23.40
N GLU A 256 1.13 11.85 22.34
CA GLU A 256 0.31 13.06 22.36
C GLU A 256 -1.16 12.76 22.65
N LYS A 257 -1.70 11.62 22.16
CA LYS A 257 -3.08 11.19 22.45
C LYS A 257 -3.32 10.84 23.93
N SER A 258 -2.30 10.40 24.63
CA SER A 258 -2.42 10.07 26.07
C SER A 258 -2.41 11.30 26.96
N ASP A 259 -1.82 12.40 26.50
CA ASP A 259 -1.72 13.65 27.26
C ASP A 259 -2.92 14.59 27.00
N GLU A 260 -3.57 14.52 25.84
CA GLU A 260 -4.84 15.23 25.56
C GLU A 260 -6.06 14.56 26.20
N ALA A 261 -5.96 13.31 26.63
CA ALA A 261 -7.05 12.55 27.27
C ALA A 261 -7.02 12.63 28.83
N LYS A 262 -6.11 13.40 29.40
CA LYS A 262 -6.02 13.72 30.84
C LYS A 262 -6.51 15.14 31.12
#